data_a20db1a412130f7d99cecfee36d2fd4c
#
_entry.id   a20db1a412130f7d99cecfee36d2fd4c
#
_cell.length_a   1.000
_cell.length_b   1.000
_cell.length_c   1.000
_cell.angle_alpha   90.00
_cell.angle_beta   90.00
_cell.angle_gamma   90.00
#
_symmetry.space_group_name_H-M   'P 1'
#
loop_
_entity.id
_entity.type
_entity.pdbx_description
1 polymer ?
#
loop_
_entity_poly.entity_id
_entity_poly.type
_entity_poly.pdbx_seq_one_letter_code
_entity_poly.pdbx_strand_id
1 'polypeptide(L)'
;MKKKTQEFSRREMLATMAISSLSGVAKGSVFNQPNTASDFFHSTKSRIVRIDAKPEPIAIDTAKTAVIVVDMQNDFGAKGGILDRLGMSIAEIRAVIPPTARTLAAARSAGIPIVYLKMAYRPDLSDLGAPDAPNRIGHLQAGVGKTVAAPNGVPSRILIRDTWNTEILDELQPKPGDVILYKNRFSGFHKTGLDDVLKKKGIRRLIFTGCTTSVCVESTVRDAVFLDYAPVVLADCTAEPAGFEMNHKATLTLIEKRLFGSVSSSDEFIRALK
;
A
#
# COMPACT_ATOMS: atom_id res chain seq x y z
N MET A 1 -43.98 -37.60 -18.85
CA MET A 1 -44.29 -36.16 -18.62
C MET A 1 -43.04 -35.34 -18.88
N LYS A 2 -42.99 -34.65 -20.04
CA LYS A 2 -41.87 -33.80 -20.43
C LYS A 2 -42.12 -32.38 -19.92
N LYS A 3 -41.23 -31.84 -19.05
CA LYS A 3 -41.26 -30.44 -18.67
C LYS A 3 -40.66 -29.60 -19.81
N LYS A 4 -41.47 -28.72 -20.39
CA LYS A 4 -41.02 -27.67 -21.33
C LYS A 4 -40.30 -26.58 -20.52
N THR A 5 -39.03 -26.34 -20.82
CA THR A 5 -38.28 -25.13 -20.44
C THR A 5 -38.70 -24.00 -21.36
N GLN A 6 -39.18 -22.92 -20.80
CA GLN A 6 -39.58 -21.72 -21.53
C GLN A 6 -38.35 -20.81 -21.62
N GLU A 7 -37.82 -20.62 -22.84
CA GLU A 7 -36.75 -19.64 -23.12
C GLU A 7 -37.41 -18.26 -23.30
N PHE A 8 -36.94 -17.29 -22.47
CA PHE A 8 -37.29 -15.89 -22.63
C PHE A 8 -36.33 -15.20 -23.59
N SER A 9 -36.88 -14.47 -24.56
CA SER A 9 -36.11 -13.74 -25.57
C SER A 9 -35.53 -12.43 -24.98
N ARG A 10 -34.38 -12.00 -25.51
CA ARG A 10 -33.66 -10.77 -25.09
C ARG A 10 -34.48 -9.47 -25.15
N ARG A 11 -35.67 -9.47 -25.76
CA ARG A 11 -36.56 -8.29 -25.84
C ARG A 11 -37.50 -8.11 -24.66
N GLU A 12 -37.74 -9.13 -23.87
CA GLU A 12 -38.66 -9.05 -22.72
C GLU A 12 -37.99 -8.60 -21.43
N MET A 13 -36.65 -8.49 -21.36
CA MET A 13 -35.90 -8.01 -20.20
C MET A 13 -35.75 -6.48 -20.09
N LEU A 14 -36.21 -5.72 -21.09
CA LEU A 14 -35.99 -4.25 -21.14
C LEU A 14 -37.25 -3.40 -20.84
N ALA A 15 -38.37 -4.01 -20.43
CA ALA A 15 -39.65 -3.31 -20.28
C ALA A 15 -40.17 -3.13 -18.84
N THR A 16 -39.36 -3.32 -17.79
CA THR A 16 -39.85 -3.14 -16.41
C THR A 16 -38.87 -2.37 -15.53
N MET A 17 -38.54 -1.14 -15.90
CA MET A 17 -38.01 -0.13 -14.99
C MET A 17 -38.43 1.26 -15.46
N ALA A 18 -39.62 1.65 -15.08
CA ALA A 18 -40.00 3.05 -15.09
C ALA A 18 -41.00 3.33 -13.93
N ILE A 19 -40.59 4.28 -13.09
CA ILE A 19 -41.39 5.18 -12.25
C ILE A 19 -41.93 4.63 -10.93
N SER A 20 -41.32 5.07 -9.84
CA SER A 20 -42.04 5.76 -8.76
C SER A 20 -41.09 6.66 -7.98
N SER A 21 -41.24 7.95 -8.24
CA SER A 21 -40.72 9.05 -7.43
C SER A 21 -41.57 9.15 -6.17
N LEU A 22 -40.95 9.12 -4.99
CA LEU A 22 -41.55 9.66 -3.74
C LEU A 22 -40.44 10.39 -2.97
N SER A 23 -40.66 11.66 -2.87
CA SER A 23 -39.97 12.66 -2.09
C SER A 23 -39.97 12.34 -0.60
N GLY A 24 -38.81 12.24 0.02
CA GLY A 24 -38.62 12.21 1.45
C GLY A 24 -37.33 12.94 1.79
N VAL A 25 -37.46 14.25 2.12
CA VAL A 25 -36.35 15.07 2.59
C VAL A 25 -35.99 14.66 3.99
N ALA A 26 -34.96 13.85 4.17
CA ALA A 26 -34.28 13.68 5.44
C ALA A 26 -33.07 14.63 5.46
N LYS A 27 -33.09 15.61 6.36
CA LYS A 27 -31.92 16.45 6.69
C LYS A 27 -30.87 15.55 7.36
N GLY A 28 -29.96 15.00 6.56
CA GLY A 28 -28.74 14.37 7.02
C GLY A 28 -27.65 15.42 7.10
N SER A 29 -27.03 15.55 8.25
CA SER A 29 -25.84 16.37 8.50
C SER A 29 -24.78 16.13 7.43
N VAL A 30 -24.43 17.20 6.71
CA VAL A 30 -23.31 17.21 5.78
C VAL A 30 -22.06 17.07 6.62
N PHE A 31 -21.50 15.85 6.68
CA PHE A 31 -20.09 15.70 7.02
C PHE A 31 -19.31 16.37 5.91
N ASN A 32 -18.77 17.53 6.24
CA ASN A 32 -17.85 18.28 5.41
C ASN A 32 -16.66 17.37 5.10
N GLN A 33 -16.61 16.82 3.89
CA GLN A 33 -15.40 16.14 3.37
C GLN A 33 -14.35 17.25 3.25
N PRO A 34 -13.22 17.18 3.97
CA PRO A 34 -12.21 18.19 3.82
C PRO A 34 -11.51 18.04 2.47
N ASN A 35 -11.55 19.11 1.75
CA ASN A 35 -10.66 19.58 0.70
C ASN A 35 -9.97 18.58 -0.24
N THR A 36 -10.13 18.88 -1.51
CA THR A 36 -9.47 18.29 -2.68
C THR A 36 -7.98 17.99 -2.43
N ALA A 37 -7.55 16.83 -2.89
CA ALA A 37 -6.17 16.33 -2.80
C ALA A 37 -5.05 17.29 -3.27
N SER A 38 -5.43 18.51 -3.72
CA SER A 38 -4.50 19.56 -4.15
C SER A 38 -3.71 20.20 -3.00
N ASP A 39 -4.22 20.14 -1.74
CA ASP A 39 -3.66 20.91 -0.63
C ASP A 39 -2.65 20.13 0.24
N PHE A 40 -2.46 18.82 -0.03
CA PHE A 40 -1.67 17.97 0.85
C PHE A 40 -0.15 18.01 0.61
N PHE A 41 0.33 18.56 -0.50
CA PHE A 41 1.77 18.62 -0.75
C PHE A 41 2.24 20.06 -0.97
N HIS A 42 3.22 20.48 -0.18
CA HIS A 42 3.95 21.72 -0.45
C HIS A 42 4.71 21.58 -1.77
N SER A 43 4.76 22.66 -2.56
CA SER A 43 5.56 22.69 -3.79
C SER A 43 7.03 22.51 -3.44
N THR A 44 7.58 21.33 -3.75
CA THR A 44 8.99 21.03 -3.56
C THR A 44 9.80 21.82 -4.60
N LYS A 45 10.85 22.52 -4.14
CA LYS A 45 11.80 23.15 -5.03
C LYS A 45 12.57 22.04 -5.77
N SER A 46 12.49 22.04 -7.12
CA SER A 46 13.19 21.05 -7.94
C SER A 46 14.70 21.11 -7.68
N ARG A 47 15.29 19.98 -7.34
CA ARG A 47 16.73 19.79 -7.20
C ARG A 47 17.08 18.42 -7.74
N ILE A 48 18.06 18.38 -8.67
CA ILE A 48 18.59 17.12 -9.17
C ILE A 48 19.67 16.64 -8.22
N VAL A 49 19.53 15.45 -7.69
CA VAL A 49 20.51 14.79 -6.82
C VAL A 49 20.87 13.42 -7.37
N ARG A 50 22.08 12.94 -7.08
CA ARG A 50 22.58 11.63 -7.53
C ARG A 50 22.60 10.66 -6.36
N ILE A 51 21.93 9.53 -6.53
CA ILE A 51 21.91 8.42 -5.58
C ILE A 51 22.83 7.32 -6.10
N ASP A 52 23.72 6.82 -5.26
CA ASP A 52 24.46 5.60 -5.55
C ASP A 52 23.49 4.40 -5.45
N ALA A 53 23.39 3.65 -6.54
CA ALA A 53 22.41 2.58 -6.70
C ALA A 53 22.95 1.51 -7.66
N LYS A 54 22.32 0.35 -7.64
CA LYS A 54 22.58 -0.74 -8.58
C LYS A 54 21.42 -0.86 -9.56
N PRO A 55 21.69 -1.20 -10.85
CA PRO A 55 23.00 -1.57 -11.44
C PRO A 55 23.94 -0.38 -11.63
N GLU A 56 23.46 0.85 -11.60
CA GLU A 56 24.24 2.08 -11.80
C GLU A 56 23.68 3.24 -10.98
N PRO A 57 24.50 4.25 -10.63
CA PRO A 57 24.02 5.44 -9.95
C PRO A 57 23.00 6.20 -10.79
N ILE A 58 21.95 6.72 -10.10
CA ILE A 58 20.80 7.37 -10.74
C ILE A 58 20.69 8.83 -10.32
N ALA A 59 20.22 9.67 -11.24
CA ALA A 59 19.78 11.02 -10.93
C ALA A 59 18.27 11.04 -10.64
N ILE A 60 17.86 11.76 -9.61
CA ILE A 60 16.47 12.00 -9.28
C ILE A 60 16.17 13.49 -9.17
N ASP A 61 14.99 13.91 -9.58
CA ASP A 61 14.44 15.24 -9.30
C ASP A 61 13.59 15.15 -8.04
N THR A 62 13.95 15.87 -6.98
CA THR A 62 13.22 15.85 -5.70
C THR A 62 11.75 16.25 -5.87
N ALA A 63 11.43 17.17 -6.80
CA ALA A 63 10.05 17.59 -7.08
C ALA A 63 9.23 16.54 -7.85
N LYS A 64 9.89 15.54 -8.45
CA LYS A 64 9.24 14.43 -9.21
C LYS A 64 9.43 13.08 -8.54
N THR A 65 9.75 13.06 -7.25
CA THR A 65 10.01 11.86 -6.46
C THR A 65 9.00 11.76 -5.32
N ALA A 66 8.57 10.53 -4.99
CA ALA A 66 7.79 10.23 -3.80
C ALA A 66 8.37 9.02 -3.06
N VAL A 67 8.23 8.98 -1.74
CA VAL A 67 8.51 7.77 -0.95
C VAL A 67 7.22 7.00 -0.76
N ILE A 68 7.27 5.69 -1.02
CA ILE A 68 6.16 4.75 -0.85
C ILE A 68 6.49 3.83 0.33
N VAL A 69 5.68 3.90 1.38
CA VAL A 69 5.80 3.07 2.58
C VAL A 69 4.77 1.96 2.48
N VAL A 70 5.22 0.72 2.26
CA VAL A 70 4.35 -0.43 2.01
C VAL A 70 4.12 -1.19 3.32
N ASP A 71 2.88 -1.24 3.77
CA ASP A 71 2.36 -2.12 4.83
C ASP A 71 3.14 -2.13 6.17
N MET A 72 3.77 -1.01 6.54
CA MET A 72 4.45 -0.86 7.82
C MET A 72 3.41 -0.62 8.95
N GLN A 73 2.56 -1.62 9.17
CA GLN A 73 1.40 -1.61 10.07
C GLN A 73 1.48 -2.71 11.12
N ASN A 74 0.64 -2.63 12.18
CA ASN A 74 0.70 -3.53 13.32
C ASN A 74 0.54 -5.00 12.94
N ASP A 75 -0.30 -5.33 11.96
CA ASP A 75 -0.45 -6.72 11.51
C ASP A 75 0.87 -7.34 11.04
N PHE A 76 1.79 -6.56 10.49
CA PHE A 76 3.04 -7.10 9.95
C PHE A 76 4.26 -6.89 10.86
N GLY A 77 4.27 -5.83 11.68
CA GLY A 77 5.45 -5.48 12.46
C GLY A 77 5.24 -5.38 13.98
N ALA A 78 4.06 -5.73 14.51
CA ALA A 78 3.79 -5.67 15.94
C ALA A 78 3.44 -7.05 16.52
N LYS A 79 3.78 -7.22 17.81
CA LYS A 79 3.34 -8.39 18.57
C LYS A 79 1.81 -8.40 18.65
N GLY A 80 1.19 -9.55 18.38
CA GLY A 80 -0.26 -9.66 18.28
C GLY A 80 -0.84 -9.35 16.90
N GLY A 81 -0.02 -8.93 15.94
CA GLY A 81 -0.40 -8.83 14.53
C GLY A 81 -0.51 -10.17 13.82
N ILE A 82 -0.93 -10.19 12.55
CA ILE A 82 -1.18 -11.43 11.81
C ILE A 82 0.08 -12.30 11.69
N LEU A 83 1.26 -11.72 11.37
CA LEU A 83 2.48 -12.52 11.23
C LEU A 83 2.91 -13.15 12.55
N ASP A 84 2.90 -12.40 13.65
CA ASP A 84 3.20 -12.91 14.98
C ASP A 84 2.23 -14.05 15.39
N ARG A 85 0.92 -13.90 15.10
CA ARG A 85 -0.10 -14.92 15.37
C ARG A 85 0.05 -16.17 14.53
N LEU A 86 0.63 -16.06 13.34
CA LEU A 86 0.99 -17.19 12.48
C LEU A 86 2.31 -17.85 12.91
N GLY A 87 2.94 -17.37 13.99
CA GLY A 87 4.21 -17.89 14.50
C GLY A 87 5.43 -17.47 13.70
N MET A 88 5.30 -16.45 12.84
CA MET A 88 6.42 -15.91 12.09
C MET A 88 7.17 -14.87 12.93
N SER A 89 8.50 -14.92 12.91
CA SER A 89 9.30 -13.84 13.52
C SER A 89 9.10 -12.53 12.75
N ILE A 90 8.82 -11.47 13.48
CA ILE A 90 8.70 -10.09 12.96
C ILE A 90 10.00 -9.30 13.18
N ALA A 91 11.07 -9.93 13.67
CA ALA A 91 12.32 -9.25 14.02
C ALA A 91 12.93 -8.51 12.82
N GLU A 92 12.93 -9.14 11.65
CA GLU A 92 13.48 -8.60 10.42
C GLU A 92 12.65 -7.40 9.91
N ILE A 93 11.32 -7.47 10.05
CA ILE A 93 10.44 -6.33 9.72
C ILE A 93 10.67 -5.18 10.70
N ARG A 94 10.86 -5.48 11.96
CA ARG A 94 11.19 -4.45 12.95
C ARG A 94 12.60 -3.85 12.74
N ALA A 95 13.54 -4.63 12.25
CA ALA A 95 14.91 -4.16 11.98
C ALA A 95 14.97 -3.06 10.91
N VAL A 96 14.01 -3.01 9.97
CA VAL A 96 13.97 -1.97 8.95
C VAL A 96 13.23 -0.69 9.39
N ILE A 97 12.64 -0.65 10.60
CA ILE A 97 11.96 0.53 11.13
C ILE A 97 12.93 1.72 11.30
N PRO A 98 14.10 1.58 11.97
CA PRO A 98 14.99 2.72 12.16
C PRO A 98 15.51 3.33 10.86
N PRO A 99 16.03 2.59 9.86
CA PRO A 99 16.44 3.18 8.59
C PRO A 99 15.27 3.79 7.82
N THR A 100 14.06 3.18 7.86
CA THR A 100 12.86 3.77 7.28
C THR A 100 12.52 5.11 7.94
N ALA A 101 12.52 5.21 9.27
CA ALA A 101 12.23 6.45 9.98
C ALA A 101 13.20 7.58 9.58
N ARG A 102 14.52 7.28 9.48
CA ARG A 102 15.51 8.24 8.99
C ARG A 102 15.25 8.67 7.56
N THR A 103 14.91 7.73 6.68
CA THR A 103 14.53 7.98 5.27
C THR A 103 13.34 8.94 5.19
N LEU A 104 12.28 8.69 5.96
CA LEU A 104 11.09 9.53 5.97
C LEU A 104 11.38 10.94 6.51
N ALA A 105 12.22 11.06 7.52
CA ALA A 105 12.65 12.36 8.05
C ALA A 105 13.41 13.17 6.99
N ALA A 106 14.38 12.53 6.29
CA ALA A 106 15.14 13.17 5.23
C ALA A 106 14.26 13.56 4.03
N ALA A 107 13.34 12.68 3.63
CA ALA A 107 12.38 12.96 2.56
C ALA A 107 11.51 14.18 2.86
N ARG A 108 10.95 14.27 4.08
CA ARG A 108 10.16 15.42 4.54
C ARG A 108 10.97 16.72 4.54
N SER A 109 12.22 16.66 5.04
CA SER A 109 13.11 17.84 5.03
C SER A 109 13.44 18.32 3.62
N ALA A 110 13.49 17.41 2.65
CA ALA A 110 13.69 17.73 1.24
C ALA A 110 12.38 18.08 0.49
N GLY A 111 11.23 18.08 1.18
CA GLY A 111 9.92 18.32 0.58
C GLY A 111 9.40 17.17 -0.29
N ILE A 112 10.02 15.99 -0.25
CA ILE A 112 9.59 14.81 -1.01
C ILE A 112 8.34 14.22 -0.34
N PRO A 113 7.21 14.10 -1.07
CA PRO A 113 5.96 13.56 -0.53
C PRO A 113 6.10 12.08 -0.14
N ILE A 114 5.33 11.70 0.88
CA ILE A 114 5.27 10.34 1.40
C ILE A 114 3.85 9.80 1.21
N VAL A 115 3.77 8.58 0.70
CA VAL A 115 2.52 7.83 0.56
C VAL A 115 2.63 6.53 1.33
N TYR A 116 1.73 6.34 2.28
CA TYR A 116 1.57 5.09 3.02
C TYR A 116 0.52 4.22 2.34
N LEU A 117 0.89 2.99 2.06
CA LEU A 117 -0.03 1.94 1.64
C LEU A 117 -0.33 1.04 2.84
N LYS A 118 -1.61 0.84 3.14
CA LYS A 118 -2.08 -0.02 4.22
C LYS A 118 -2.86 -1.19 3.62
N MET A 119 -2.40 -2.42 3.83
CA MET A 119 -3.18 -3.61 3.48
C MET A 119 -4.37 -3.74 4.41
N ALA A 120 -5.58 -3.58 3.90
CA ALA A 120 -6.79 -3.66 4.72
C ALA A 120 -8.06 -3.88 3.89
N TYR A 121 -8.99 -4.64 4.48
CA TYR A 121 -10.29 -4.93 3.91
C TYR A 121 -11.40 -4.16 4.61
N ARG A 122 -12.52 -4.02 3.94
CA ARG A 122 -13.74 -3.48 4.54
C ARG A 122 -14.25 -4.38 5.67
N PRO A 123 -14.95 -3.84 6.67
CA PRO A 123 -15.48 -4.62 7.79
C PRO A 123 -16.41 -5.79 7.38
N ASP A 124 -17.11 -5.66 6.25
CA ASP A 124 -18.00 -6.65 5.67
C ASP A 124 -17.30 -7.64 4.72
N LEU A 125 -15.99 -7.49 4.49
CA LEU A 125 -15.18 -8.29 3.56
C LEU A 125 -15.66 -8.25 2.11
N SER A 126 -16.46 -7.25 1.72
CA SER A 126 -17.00 -7.11 0.35
C SER A 126 -15.91 -6.91 -0.70
N ASP A 127 -14.74 -6.41 -0.32
CA ASP A 127 -13.60 -6.15 -1.19
C ASP A 127 -12.50 -7.24 -1.14
N LEU A 128 -12.74 -8.36 -0.42
CA LEU A 128 -11.79 -9.47 -0.30
C LEU A 128 -11.63 -10.29 -1.59
N GLY A 129 -12.58 -10.20 -2.50
CA GLY A 129 -12.60 -10.91 -3.78
C GLY A 129 -13.74 -11.90 -3.92
N ALA A 130 -13.84 -12.52 -5.09
CA ALA A 130 -14.83 -13.55 -5.36
C ALA A 130 -14.65 -14.77 -4.43
N PRO A 131 -15.73 -15.56 -4.17
CA PRO A 131 -15.67 -16.68 -3.22
C PRO A 131 -14.57 -17.71 -3.50
N ASP A 132 -14.27 -17.94 -4.76
CA ASP A 132 -13.30 -18.90 -5.30
C ASP A 132 -11.92 -18.26 -5.61
N ALA A 133 -11.77 -16.96 -5.38
CA ALA A 133 -10.51 -16.27 -5.67
C ALA A 133 -9.39 -16.69 -4.67
N PRO A 134 -8.17 -17.00 -5.15
CA PRO A 134 -7.05 -17.36 -4.29
C PRO A 134 -6.77 -16.30 -3.20
N ASN A 135 -6.90 -15.01 -3.54
CA ASN A 135 -6.75 -13.93 -2.57
C ASN A 135 -7.74 -14.07 -1.40
N ARG A 136 -9.03 -14.35 -1.69
CA ARG A 136 -10.04 -14.52 -0.64
C ARG A 136 -9.77 -15.78 0.20
N ILE A 137 -9.54 -16.90 -0.46
CA ILE A 137 -9.33 -18.19 0.22
C ILE A 137 -8.10 -18.10 1.14
N GLY A 138 -6.95 -17.66 0.63
CA GLY A 138 -5.71 -17.58 1.41
C GLY A 138 -5.82 -16.60 2.59
N HIS A 139 -6.43 -15.44 2.40
CA HIS A 139 -6.60 -14.46 3.47
C HIS A 139 -7.57 -14.94 4.57
N LEU A 140 -8.66 -15.61 4.21
CA LEU A 140 -9.56 -16.19 5.21
C LEU A 140 -8.89 -17.32 6.00
N GLN A 141 -8.10 -18.16 5.34
CA GLN A 141 -7.29 -19.20 6.00
C GLN A 141 -6.27 -18.59 6.97
N ALA A 142 -5.63 -17.47 6.61
CA ALA A 142 -4.74 -16.70 7.47
C ALA A 142 -5.46 -15.96 8.61
N GLY A 143 -6.79 -15.96 8.63
CA GLY A 143 -7.59 -15.40 9.72
C GLY A 143 -8.04 -13.96 9.51
N VAL A 144 -7.96 -13.43 8.29
CA VAL A 144 -8.48 -12.08 7.97
C VAL A 144 -9.93 -11.93 8.39
N GLY A 145 -10.27 -10.82 9.02
CA GLY A 145 -11.61 -10.52 9.54
C GLY A 145 -11.90 -11.07 10.92
N LYS A 146 -11.10 -12.00 11.46
CA LYS A 146 -11.30 -12.51 12.84
C LYS A 146 -11.06 -11.42 13.85
N THR A 147 -11.92 -11.38 14.88
CA THR A 147 -11.72 -10.53 16.04
C THR A 147 -10.62 -11.09 16.93
N VAL A 148 -9.71 -10.23 17.36
CA VAL A 148 -8.57 -10.55 18.22
C VAL A 148 -8.43 -9.44 19.27
N ALA A 149 -7.79 -9.72 20.39
CA ALA A 149 -7.42 -8.67 21.34
C ALA A 149 -6.14 -7.98 20.85
N ALA A 150 -6.15 -6.66 20.78
CA ALA A 150 -4.93 -5.86 20.65
C ALA A 150 -4.10 -5.93 21.95
N PRO A 151 -2.81 -5.55 21.95
CA PRO A 151 -1.97 -5.60 23.15
C PRO A 151 -2.51 -4.83 24.35
N ASN A 152 -3.31 -3.78 24.12
CA ASN A 152 -4.01 -3.00 25.17
C ASN A 152 -5.33 -3.64 25.61
N GLY A 153 -5.66 -4.85 25.15
CA GLY A 153 -6.89 -5.57 25.48
C GLY A 153 -8.15 -5.15 24.71
N VAL A 154 -8.07 -4.10 23.89
CA VAL A 154 -9.22 -3.64 23.09
C VAL A 154 -9.48 -4.60 21.93
N PRO A 155 -10.75 -4.95 21.64
CA PRO A 155 -11.08 -5.75 20.46
C PRO A 155 -10.59 -5.09 19.16
N SER A 156 -9.93 -5.88 18.34
CA SER A 156 -9.44 -5.48 17.02
C SER A 156 -9.77 -6.57 15.99
N ARG A 157 -9.50 -6.34 14.72
CA ARG A 157 -9.77 -7.32 13.66
C ARG A 157 -8.60 -7.39 12.67
N ILE A 158 -8.17 -8.60 12.38
CA ILE A 158 -7.04 -8.87 11.48
C ILE A 158 -7.31 -8.31 10.08
N LEU A 159 -6.44 -7.44 9.60
CA LEU A 159 -6.47 -6.75 8.30
C LEU A 159 -7.82 -6.05 7.99
N ILE A 160 -8.53 -5.56 9.00
CA ILE A 160 -9.73 -4.75 8.80
C ILE A 160 -9.40 -3.28 9.02
N ARG A 161 -9.90 -2.43 8.10
CA ARG A 161 -9.74 -0.98 8.14
C ARG A 161 -10.14 -0.41 9.49
N ASP A 162 -9.42 0.63 9.89
CA ASP A 162 -9.72 1.44 11.07
C ASP A 162 -9.74 0.64 12.38
N THR A 163 -8.95 -0.43 12.44
CA THR A 163 -8.67 -1.19 13.67
C THR A 163 -7.19 -1.13 14.00
N TRP A 164 -6.82 -1.41 15.26
CA TRP A 164 -5.42 -1.44 15.71
C TRP A 164 -4.53 -2.27 14.78
N ASN A 165 -5.03 -3.38 14.27
CA ASN A 165 -4.30 -4.26 13.37
C ASN A 165 -3.76 -3.56 12.12
N THR A 166 -4.51 -2.58 11.61
CA THR A 166 -4.13 -1.82 10.40
C THR A 166 -3.57 -0.43 10.70
N GLU A 167 -3.34 -0.07 11.97
CA GLU A 167 -2.61 1.15 12.31
C GLU A 167 -1.15 1.05 11.90
N ILE A 168 -0.57 2.17 11.48
CA ILE A 168 0.86 2.25 11.19
C ILE A 168 1.64 2.09 12.50
N LEU A 169 2.77 1.40 12.42
CA LEU A 169 3.67 1.22 13.56
C LEU A 169 4.02 2.56 14.20
N ASP A 170 4.04 2.61 15.54
CA ASP A 170 4.20 3.86 16.30
C ASP A 170 5.43 4.67 15.90
N GLU A 171 6.52 3.99 15.56
CA GLU A 171 7.78 4.63 15.16
C GLU A 171 7.74 5.27 13.77
N LEU A 172 6.72 4.95 12.97
CA LEU A 172 6.57 5.39 11.58
C LEU A 172 5.29 6.20 11.33
N GLN A 173 4.65 6.70 12.38
CA GLN A 173 3.36 7.40 12.26
C GLN A 173 3.38 8.48 11.17
N PRO A 174 2.36 8.53 10.31
CA PRO A 174 2.19 9.57 9.30
C PRO A 174 2.15 10.96 9.94
N LYS A 175 2.66 11.96 9.22
CA LYS A 175 2.61 13.37 9.62
C LYS A 175 1.64 14.14 8.72
N PRO A 176 1.17 15.32 9.15
CA PRO A 176 0.35 16.18 8.30
C PRO A 176 1.02 16.41 6.94
N GLY A 177 0.26 16.17 5.86
CA GLY A 177 0.75 16.23 4.49
C GLY A 177 1.13 14.86 3.88
N ASP A 178 1.31 13.81 4.68
CA ASP A 178 1.47 12.47 4.16
C ASP A 178 0.14 11.91 3.65
N VAL A 179 0.18 11.10 2.59
CA VAL A 179 -1.01 10.46 2.02
C VAL A 179 -1.12 9.04 2.55
N ILE A 180 -2.34 8.63 2.91
CA ILE A 180 -2.63 7.25 3.35
C ILE A 180 -3.64 6.65 2.39
N LEU A 181 -3.31 5.49 1.82
CA LEU A 181 -4.19 4.74 0.93
C LEU A 181 -4.35 3.30 1.42
N TYR A 182 -5.58 2.82 1.42
CA TYR A 182 -5.88 1.42 1.65
C TYR A 182 -5.75 0.63 0.34
N LYS A 183 -5.12 -0.55 0.43
CA LYS A 183 -5.09 -1.54 -0.65
C LYS A 183 -5.67 -2.88 -0.16
N ASN A 184 -6.30 -3.61 -1.04
CA ASN A 184 -6.89 -4.92 -0.78
C ASN A 184 -6.34 -6.02 -1.72
N ARG A 185 -5.21 -5.75 -2.35
CA ARG A 185 -4.37 -6.68 -3.11
C ARG A 185 -2.91 -6.36 -2.81
N PHE A 186 -2.00 -7.22 -3.24
CA PHE A 186 -0.58 -7.04 -2.95
C PHE A 186 -0.02 -5.76 -3.56
N SER A 187 -0.36 -5.46 -4.80
CA SER A 187 0.04 -4.21 -5.42
C SER A 187 -0.70 -3.00 -4.85
N GLY A 188 0.06 -1.95 -4.57
CA GLY A 188 -0.45 -0.63 -4.18
C GLY A 188 -1.19 0.11 -5.29
N PHE A 189 -1.08 -0.32 -6.55
CA PHE A 189 -1.78 0.30 -7.67
C PHE A 189 -3.15 -0.31 -7.97
N HIS A 190 -3.42 -1.52 -7.44
CA HIS A 190 -4.67 -2.20 -7.77
C HIS A 190 -5.88 -1.52 -7.14
N LYS A 191 -6.60 -0.70 -7.90
CA LYS A 191 -7.84 0.01 -7.52
C LYS A 191 -7.74 0.84 -6.23
N THR A 192 -6.60 1.55 -6.04
CA THR A 192 -6.35 2.36 -4.84
C THR A 192 -6.40 3.87 -5.05
N GLY A 193 -6.28 4.33 -6.29
CA GLY A 193 -6.09 5.75 -6.61
C GLY A 193 -4.63 6.23 -6.47
N LEU A 194 -3.66 5.34 -6.21
CA LEU A 194 -2.25 5.70 -6.10
C LEU A 194 -1.73 6.39 -7.37
N ASP A 195 -2.04 5.83 -8.52
CA ASP A 195 -1.64 6.39 -9.83
C ASP A 195 -2.15 7.83 -10.03
N ASP A 196 -3.41 8.07 -9.68
CA ASP A 196 -4.02 9.41 -9.78
C ASP A 196 -3.31 10.42 -8.85
N VAL A 197 -3.02 10.01 -7.61
CA VAL A 197 -2.30 10.85 -6.64
C VAL A 197 -0.91 11.22 -7.16
N LEU A 198 -0.17 10.26 -7.70
CA LEU A 198 1.18 10.47 -8.22
C LEU A 198 1.19 11.31 -9.48
N LYS A 199 0.28 11.06 -10.43
CA LYS A 199 0.15 11.80 -11.70
C LYS A 199 -0.22 13.26 -11.48
N LYS A 200 -1.16 13.55 -10.57
CA LYS A 200 -1.53 14.93 -10.22
C LYS A 200 -0.34 15.77 -9.76
N LYS A 201 0.68 15.16 -9.20
CA LYS A 201 1.89 15.81 -8.71
C LYS A 201 3.08 15.72 -9.67
N GLY A 202 2.89 15.13 -10.83
CA GLY A 202 3.97 14.93 -11.80
C GLY A 202 5.09 14.02 -11.30
N ILE A 203 4.79 13.15 -10.34
CA ILE A 203 5.76 12.19 -9.80
C ILE A 203 6.15 11.18 -10.89
N ARG A 204 7.43 10.87 -10.95
CA ARG A 204 8.02 9.92 -11.90
C ARG A 204 8.92 8.88 -11.23
N ARG A 205 9.48 9.22 -10.07
CA ARG A 205 10.41 8.39 -9.31
C ARG A 205 9.75 7.95 -8.00
N LEU A 206 9.84 6.66 -7.69
CA LEU A 206 9.27 6.09 -6.47
C LEU A 206 10.35 5.42 -5.64
N ILE A 207 10.53 5.86 -4.41
CA ILE A 207 11.45 5.27 -3.44
C ILE A 207 10.66 4.32 -2.56
N PHE A 208 10.91 3.02 -2.63
CA PHE A 208 10.14 1.99 -1.93
C PHE A 208 10.79 1.58 -0.61
N THR A 209 9.97 1.49 0.42
CA THR A 209 10.27 0.93 1.75
C THR A 209 9.11 0.03 2.19
N GLY A 210 9.31 -0.81 3.21
CA GLY A 210 8.25 -1.58 3.86
C GLY A 210 8.32 -3.09 3.66
N CYS A 211 7.18 -3.77 3.77
CA CYS A 211 7.09 -5.23 3.77
C CYS A 211 5.85 -5.74 2.99
N THR A 212 5.81 -7.02 2.62
CA THR A 212 6.99 -7.90 2.55
C THR A 212 7.66 -7.76 1.19
N THR A 213 8.96 -7.86 1.15
CA THR A 213 9.76 -7.53 -0.05
C THR A 213 9.29 -8.26 -1.29
N SER A 214 9.13 -9.59 -1.22
CA SER A 214 8.79 -10.45 -2.37
C SER A 214 7.30 -10.48 -2.72
N VAL A 215 6.46 -9.85 -1.91
CA VAL A 215 5.00 -9.87 -2.13
C VAL A 215 4.48 -8.47 -2.40
N CYS A 216 4.21 -7.66 -1.36
CA CYS A 216 3.55 -6.36 -1.54
C CYS A 216 4.50 -5.32 -2.17
N VAL A 217 5.77 -5.30 -1.77
CA VAL A 217 6.75 -4.38 -2.36
C VAL A 217 6.99 -4.75 -3.82
N GLU A 218 7.35 -6.00 -4.12
CA GLU A 218 7.62 -6.43 -5.49
C GLU A 218 6.41 -6.25 -6.41
N SER A 219 5.21 -6.65 -5.97
CA SER A 219 3.99 -6.46 -6.77
C SER A 219 3.76 -4.99 -7.10
N THR A 220 3.99 -4.08 -6.13
CA THR A 220 3.82 -2.64 -6.35
C THR A 220 4.91 -2.08 -7.27
N VAL A 221 6.16 -2.55 -7.13
CA VAL A 221 7.28 -2.16 -8.00
C VAL A 221 7.02 -2.58 -9.46
N ARG A 222 6.53 -3.79 -9.69
CA ARG A 222 6.19 -4.27 -11.03
C ARG A 222 5.11 -3.43 -11.70
N ASP A 223 4.01 -3.17 -10.99
CA ASP A 223 2.94 -2.31 -11.50
C ASP A 223 3.41 -0.86 -11.69
N ALA A 224 4.31 -0.36 -10.83
CA ALA A 224 4.93 0.95 -11.03
C ALA A 224 5.65 1.04 -12.39
N VAL A 225 6.45 0.02 -12.73
CA VAL A 225 7.14 -0.02 -14.03
C VAL A 225 6.16 -0.11 -15.20
N PHE A 226 5.09 -0.90 -15.08
CA PHE A 226 4.06 -1.01 -16.12
C PHE A 226 3.26 0.29 -16.32
N LEU A 227 3.32 1.21 -15.34
CA LEU A 227 2.73 2.56 -15.39
C LEU A 227 3.77 3.66 -15.66
N ASP A 228 4.97 3.30 -16.14
CA ASP A 228 6.07 4.20 -16.52
C ASP A 228 6.67 5.01 -15.34
N TYR A 229 6.54 4.53 -14.11
CA TYR A 229 7.32 5.02 -12.98
C TYR A 229 8.70 4.36 -12.95
N ALA A 230 9.66 5.06 -12.36
CA ALA A 230 11.02 4.55 -12.16
C ALA A 230 11.27 4.20 -10.68
N PRO A 231 11.11 2.93 -10.27
CA PRO A 231 11.27 2.51 -8.89
C PRO A 231 12.73 2.49 -8.43
N VAL A 232 12.93 2.80 -7.15
CA VAL A 232 14.17 2.56 -6.39
C VAL A 232 13.77 1.88 -5.09
N VAL A 233 14.28 0.69 -4.84
CA VAL A 233 14.02 -0.04 -3.59
C VAL A 233 15.20 0.18 -2.65
N LEU A 234 14.93 0.65 -1.43
CA LEU A 234 15.92 0.75 -0.38
C LEU A 234 16.03 -0.60 0.33
N ALA A 235 17.10 -1.33 0.06
CA ALA A 235 17.27 -2.71 0.51
C ALA A 235 17.20 -2.88 2.03
N ASP A 236 17.79 -1.92 2.76
CA ASP A 236 17.80 -1.88 4.22
C ASP A 236 16.52 -1.30 4.85
N CYS A 237 15.57 -0.85 4.01
CA CYS A 237 14.24 -0.40 4.40
C CYS A 237 13.13 -1.36 3.97
N THR A 238 13.46 -2.54 3.41
CA THR A 238 12.48 -3.56 3.06
C THR A 238 12.84 -4.89 3.71
N ALA A 239 11.86 -5.69 4.09
CA ALA A 239 12.08 -6.95 4.80
C ALA A 239 11.06 -8.04 4.42
N GLU A 240 11.46 -9.26 4.74
CA GLU A 240 10.63 -10.47 4.84
C GLU A 240 10.62 -10.94 6.29
N PRO A 241 9.63 -11.74 6.73
CA PRO A 241 9.73 -12.49 7.98
C PRO A 241 10.91 -13.47 7.96
N ALA A 242 11.42 -13.86 9.14
CA ALA A 242 12.46 -14.84 9.25
C ALA A 242 12.12 -16.16 8.52
N GLY A 243 13.12 -16.73 7.87
CA GLY A 243 12.98 -17.92 7.02
C GLY A 243 12.68 -17.62 5.55
N PHE A 244 12.45 -16.34 5.21
CA PHE A 244 12.20 -15.87 3.85
C PHE A 244 13.31 -14.95 3.30
N GLU A 245 14.49 -14.96 3.89
CA GLU A 245 15.64 -14.13 3.50
C GLU A 245 16.06 -14.37 2.04
N MET A 246 15.90 -15.61 1.58
CA MET A 246 16.14 -15.95 0.17
C MET A 246 15.20 -15.22 -0.78
N ASN A 247 13.93 -15.05 -0.40
CA ASN A 247 12.95 -14.32 -1.19
C ASN A 247 13.31 -12.83 -1.26
N HIS A 248 13.70 -12.22 -0.12
CA HIS A 248 14.19 -10.85 -0.09
C HIS A 248 15.35 -10.64 -1.06
N LYS A 249 16.37 -11.47 -0.96
CA LYS A 249 17.56 -11.39 -1.83
C LYS A 249 17.23 -11.62 -3.30
N ALA A 250 16.38 -12.61 -3.60
CA ALA A 250 15.96 -12.92 -4.96
C ALA A 250 15.19 -11.74 -5.59
N THR A 251 14.25 -11.13 -4.85
CA THR A 251 13.49 -9.97 -5.30
C THR A 251 14.39 -8.78 -5.58
N LEU A 252 15.31 -8.43 -4.68
CA LEU A 252 16.24 -7.32 -4.91
C LEU A 252 17.12 -7.59 -6.13
N THR A 253 17.61 -8.81 -6.30
CA THR A 253 18.39 -9.22 -7.48
C THR A 253 17.56 -9.10 -8.76
N LEU A 254 16.30 -9.51 -8.72
CA LEU A 254 15.41 -9.43 -9.87
C LEU A 254 15.13 -7.97 -10.26
N ILE A 255 14.86 -7.11 -9.28
CA ILE A 255 14.64 -5.67 -9.51
C ILE A 255 15.88 -5.05 -10.16
N GLU A 256 17.07 -5.32 -9.61
CA GLU A 256 18.35 -4.81 -10.14
C GLU A 256 18.67 -5.31 -11.56
N LYS A 257 18.47 -6.62 -11.81
CA LYS A 257 18.99 -7.29 -13.04
C LYS A 257 17.96 -7.41 -14.17
N ARG A 258 16.66 -7.13 -13.94
CA ARG A 258 15.60 -7.41 -14.91
C ARG A 258 14.76 -6.19 -15.27
N LEU A 259 15.33 -4.99 -15.20
CA LEU A 259 14.69 -3.74 -15.61
C LEU A 259 13.45 -3.34 -14.80
N PHE A 260 13.33 -3.85 -13.56
CA PHE A 260 12.25 -3.44 -12.67
C PHE A 260 12.62 -2.27 -11.75
N GLY A 261 13.77 -1.64 -11.95
CA GLY A 261 14.18 -0.46 -11.22
C GLY A 261 15.61 -0.52 -10.74
N SER A 262 15.89 0.20 -9.67
CA SER A 262 17.21 0.25 -9.03
C SER A 262 17.12 -0.18 -7.57
N VAL A 263 18.22 -0.65 -7.02
CA VAL A 263 18.37 -0.99 -5.61
C VAL A 263 19.43 -0.08 -4.99
N SER A 264 19.10 0.53 -3.86
CA SER A 264 20.00 1.41 -3.11
C SER A 264 19.87 1.14 -1.61
N SER A 265 20.43 2.00 -0.77
CA SER A 265 20.28 1.99 0.68
C SER A 265 19.70 3.30 1.20
N SER A 266 19.18 3.28 2.44
CA SER A 266 18.72 4.49 3.13
C SER A 266 19.83 5.51 3.26
N ASP A 267 21.04 5.08 3.56
CA ASP A 267 22.18 5.97 3.77
C ASP A 267 22.59 6.69 2.46
N GLU A 268 22.56 6.00 1.31
CA GLU A 268 22.83 6.61 0.01
C GLU A 268 21.73 7.63 -0.37
N PHE A 269 20.48 7.28 -0.14
CA PHE A 269 19.36 8.19 -0.38
C PHE A 269 19.47 9.45 0.52
N ILE A 270 19.71 9.27 1.82
CA ILE A 270 19.85 10.38 2.78
C ILE A 270 21.06 11.25 2.44
N ARG A 271 22.19 10.64 2.07
CA ARG A 271 23.41 11.37 1.65
C ARG A 271 23.14 12.25 0.42
N ALA A 272 22.42 11.72 -0.55
CA ALA A 272 22.08 12.47 -1.77
C ALA A 272 21.18 13.69 -1.50
N LEU A 273 20.37 13.66 -0.42
CA LEU A 273 19.47 14.75 -0.07
C LEU A 273 20.14 15.88 0.74
N LYS A 274 21.31 15.65 1.31
CA LYS A 274 22.11 16.69 1.99
C LYS A 274 22.75 17.64 0.99
#